data_f6914826ad90290cc2005df94d63fb8d
#
_entry.id   f6914826ad90290cc2005df94d63fb8d
#
_cell.length_a   1.000
_cell.length_b   1.000
_cell.length_c   1.000
_cell.angle_alpha   90.00
_cell.angle_beta   90.00
_cell.angle_gamma   90.00
#
_symmetry.space_group_name_H-M   'P 1'
#
loop_
_entity.id
_entity.type
_entity.pdbx_description
1 polymer ?
#
loop_
_entity_poly.entity_id
_entity_poly.type
_entity_poly.pdbx_seq_one_letter_code
_entity_poly.pdbx_strand_id
1 'polypeptide(L)'
;IGIVTSDSEKGVTQFLEETHSKDAFDLVISTEAHAAEKPNPEVLKPLFDHYDVKPEDVAIVGDTNNDMKTKVNAKLGLAIGVLSGIAKKEELVDADYVIETAVSVPEVLKKNAHVMPFIIAKIWK
;
A
#
# COMPACT_ATOMS: atom_id res chain seq x y z
N ILE A 1 -1.23 -3.17 9.52
CA ILE A 1 -1.48 -3.09 8.07
C ILE A 1 -2.45 -1.96 7.79
N GLY A 2 -2.17 -1.15 6.79
CA GLY A 2 -3.02 -0.07 6.36
C GLY A 2 -3.48 -0.21 4.92
N ILE A 3 -4.58 0.46 4.59
CA ILE A 3 -5.09 0.57 3.23
C ILE A 3 -5.01 2.03 2.80
N VAL A 4 -4.48 2.27 1.59
CA VAL A 4 -4.53 3.57 0.93
C VAL A 4 -5.17 3.37 -0.44
N THR A 5 -6.31 4.00 -0.67
CA THR A 5 -7.10 3.75 -1.87
C THR A 5 -7.76 5.03 -2.40
N SER A 6 -7.97 5.10 -3.72
CA SER A 6 -8.77 6.15 -4.34
C SER A 6 -10.28 5.86 -4.29
N ASP A 7 -10.68 4.71 -3.77
CA ASP A 7 -12.08 4.39 -3.58
C ASP A 7 -12.74 5.29 -2.53
N SER A 8 -14.07 5.42 -2.62
CA SER A 8 -14.84 6.14 -1.63
C SER A 8 -14.80 5.45 -0.27
N GLU A 9 -15.02 6.19 0.79
CA GLU A 9 -15.14 5.62 2.14
C GLU A 9 -16.24 4.56 2.19
N LYS A 10 -17.35 4.80 1.48
CA LYS A 10 -18.45 3.84 1.38
C LYS A 10 -18.00 2.54 0.70
N GLY A 11 -17.25 2.65 -0.39
CA GLY A 11 -16.74 1.48 -1.11
C GLY A 11 -15.78 0.66 -0.27
N VAL A 12 -14.90 1.32 0.48
CA VAL A 12 -13.97 0.64 1.38
C VAL A 12 -14.72 -0.06 2.50
N THR A 13 -15.67 0.61 3.12
CA THR A 13 -16.48 0.03 4.21
C THR A 13 -17.22 -1.22 3.72
N GLN A 14 -17.83 -1.14 2.54
CA GLN A 14 -18.52 -2.28 1.95
C GLN A 14 -17.57 -3.45 1.69
N PHE A 15 -16.38 -3.18 1.13
CA PHE A 15 -15.37 -4.19 0.89
C PHE A 15 -14.96 -4.90 2.19
N LEU A 16 -14.70 -4.14 3.25
CA LEU A 16 -14.29 -4.70 4.55
C LEU A 16 -15.39 -5.55 5.18
N GLU A 17 -16.65 -5.14 5.04
CA GLU A 17 -17.79 -5.89 5.55
C GLU A 17 -17.99 -7.19 4.77
N GLU A 18 -17.95 -7.14 3.43
CA GLU A 18 -18.16 -8.30 2.57
C GLU A 18 -17.05 -9.35 2.72
N THR A 19 -15.82 -8.91 2.98
CA THR A 19 -14.67 -9.82 3.14
C THR A 19 -14.42 -10.21 4.59
N HIS A 20 -15.20 -9.70 5.55
CA HIS A 20 -15.01 -9.91 6.98
C HIS A 20 -13.59 -9.55 7.44
N SER A 21 -12.99 -8.50 6.86
CA SER A 21 -11.60 -8.12 7.09
C SER A 21 -11.42 -6.80 7.84
N LYS A 22 -12.50 -6.24 8.39
CA LYS A 22 -12.46 -4.95 9.09
C LYS A 22 -11.38 -4.88 10.17
N ASP A 23 -11.23 -5.96 10.95
CA ASP A 23 -10.27 -5.99 12.05
C ASP A 23 -8.83 -6.29 11.59
N ALA A 24 -8.64 -6.62 10.32
CA ALA A 24 -7.32 -6.90 9.77
C ALA A 24 -6.51 -5.63 9.48
N PHE A 25 -7.16 -4.46 9.46
CA PHE A 25 -6.51 -3.21 9.06
C PHE A 25 -6.53 -2.20 10.21
N ASP A 26 -5.36 -1.66 10.49
CA ASP A 26 -5.17 -0.67 11.57
C ASP A 26 -5.51 0.74 11.12
N LEU A 27 -5.38 1.01 9.80
CA LEU A 27 -5.59 2.34 9.24
C LEU A 27 -6.19 2.21 7.85
N VAL A 28 -7.19 3.04 7.56
CA VAL A 28 -7.77 3.16 6.23
C VAL A 28 -7.72 4.62 5.80
N ILE A 29 -7.06 4.87 4.67
CA ILE A 29 -6.98 6.18 4.04
C ILE A 29 -7.72 6.12 2.71
N SER A 30 -8.85 6.83 2.62
CA SER A 30 -9.55 7.03 1.36
C SER A 30 -9.15 8.40 0.82
N THR A 31 -8.53 8.43 -0.36
CA THR A 31 -8.07 9.69 -0.94
C THR A 31 -9.20 10.54 -1.48
N GLU A 32 -10.42 9.99 -1.58
CA GLU A 32 -11.61 10.80 -1.88
C GLU A 32 -11.84 11.87 -0.82
N ALA A 33 -11.55 11.56 0.45
CA ALA A 33 -11.73 12.48 1.56
C ALA A 33 -10.52 13.39 1.81
N HIS A 34 -9.43 13.22 1.05
CA HIS A 34 -8.17 13.95 1.23
C HIS A 34 -7.79 14.70 -0.05
N ALA A 35 -7.03 15.77 0.10
CA ALA A 35 -6.59 16.59 -1.03
C ALA A 35 -5.49 15.94 -1.88
N ALA A 36 -4.83 14.92 -1.36
CA ALA A 36 -3.70 14.28 -2.02
C ALA A 36 -4.05 12.89 -2.52
N GLU A 37 -3.45 12.50 -3.65
CA GLU A 37 -3.57 11.18 -4.26
C GLU A 37 -2.18 10.60 -4.53
N LYS A 38 -2.08 9.26 -4.58
CA LYS A 38 -0.83 8.62 -5.01
C LYS A 38 -0.48 9.07 -6.45
N PRO A 39 0.76 9.36 -6.77
CA PRO A 39 1.99 9.11 -5.99
C PRO A 39 2.44 10.27 -5.09
N ASN A 40 1.59 11.24 -4.78
CA ASN A 40 1.94 12.34 -3.87
C ASN A 40 2.19 11.77 -2.46
N PRO A 41 3.36 12.02 -1.84
CA PRO A 41 3.67 11.46 -0.52
C PRO A 41 2.76 11.98 0.60
N GLU A 42 2.10 13.12 0.40
CA GLU A 42 1.15 13.67 1.37
C GLU A 42 -0.05 12.74 1.62
N VAL A 43 -0.32 11.81 0.72
CA VAL A 43 -1.37 10.81 0.91
C VAL A 43 -1.11 9.95 2.15
N LEU A 44 0.15 9.80 2.57
CA LEU A 44 0.54 9.01 3.72
C LEU A 44 0.65 9.82 5.02
N LYS A 45 0.35 11.12 4.98
CA LYS A 45 0.42 11.97 6.17
C LYS A 45 -0.37 11.40 7.36
N PRO A 46 -1.61 10.89 7.19
CA PRO A 46 -2.32 10.30 8.32
C PRO A 46 -1.58 9.13 8.98
N LEU A 47 -0.83 8.34 8.20
CA LEU A 47 -0.03 7.25 8.75
C LEU A 47 1.03 7.78 9.72
N PHE A 48 1.82 8.75 9.25
CA PHE A 48 2.94 9.27 10.05
C PHE A 48 2.49 10.18 11.19
N ASP A 49 1.30 10.77 11.10
CA ASP A 49 0.71 11.58 12.18
C ASP A 49 0.18 10.71 13.33
N HIS A 50 -0.30 9.50 13.03
CA HIS A 50 -0.95 8.62 14.01
C HIS A 50 -0.03 7.53 14.57
N TYR A 51 1.02 7.17 13.86
CA TYR A 51 1.89 6.07 14.23
C TYR A 51 3.35 6.52 14.29
N ASP A 52 4.05 6.04 15.30
CA ASP A 52 5.49 6.32 15.47
C ASP A 52 6.31 5.33 14.62
N VAL A 53 6.19 5.49 13.30
CA VAL A 53 6.96 4.71 12.33
C VAL A 53 7.72 5.66 11.42
N LYS A 54 8.90 5.25 10.99
CA LYS A 54 9.70 6.01 10.04
C LYS A 54 9.37 5.58 8.62
N PRO A 55 9.50 6.46 7.61
CA PRO A 55 9.25 6.08 6.23
C PRO A 55 10.01 4.81 5.81
N GLU A 56 11.27 4.69 6.19
CA GLU A 56 12.09 3.52 5.86
C GLU A 56 11.61 2.21 6.48
N ASP A 57 10.71 2.27 7.47
CA ASP A 57 10.13 1.08 8.11
C ASP A 57 8.86 0.59 7.41
N VAL A 58 8.41 1.30 6.39
CA VAL A 58 7.12 1.06 5.73
C VAL A 58 7.32 0.40 4.37
N ALA A 59 6.54 -0.62 4.08
CA ALA A 59 6.46 -1.24 2.76
C ALA A 59 5.11 -0.91 2.13
N ILE A 60 5.11 -0.62 0.83
CA ILE A 60 3.88 -0.46 0.05
C ILE A 60 3.73 -1.63 -0.91
N VAL A 61 2.51 -2.15 -0.99
CA VAL A 61 2.13 -3.23 -1.91
C VAL A 61 1.07 -2.69 -2.85
N GLY A 62 1.29 -2.78 -4.14
CA GLY A 62 0.35 -2.24 -5.11
C GLY A 62 0.46 -2.89 -6.49
N ASP A 63 -0.52 -2.60 -7.34
CA ASP A 63 -0.64 -3.16 -8.69
C ASP A 63 -0.39 -2.14 -9.80
N THR A 64 -0.05 -0.90 -9.44
CA THR A 64 0.27 0.13 -10.43
C THR A 64 1.59 0.80 -10.11
N ASN A 65 2.22 1.43 -11.11
CA ASN A 65 3.46 2.15 -10.86
C ASN A 65 3.25 3.42 -10.04
N ASN A 66 2.05 3.96 -9.99
CA ASN A 66 1.75 5.07 -9.08
C ASN A 66 1.90 4.65 -7.61
N ASP A 67 1.52 3.41 -7.28
CA ASP A 67 1.77 2.86 -5.95
C ASP A 67 3.27 2.78 -5.68
N MET A 68 4.04 2.31 -6.66
CA MET A 68 5.49 2.18 -6.54
C MET A 68 6.17 3.55 -6.43
N LYS A 69 5.74 4.54 -7.21
CA LYS A 69 6.26 5.91 -7.12
C LYS A 69 5.99 6.55 -5.77
N THR A 70 4.91 6.17 -5.11
CA THR A 70 4.63 6.64 -3.75
C THR A 70 5.78 6.25 -2.81
N LYS A 71 6.32 5.03 -2.96
CA LYS A 71 7.50 4.61 -2.20
C LYS A 71 8.68 5.55 -2.42
N VAL A 72 8.96 5.89 -3.67
CA VAL A 72 10.09 6.75 -4.02
C VAL A 72 9.89 8.16 -3.45
N ASN A 73 8.70 8.73 -3.65
CA ASN A 73 8.39 10.09 -3.25
C ASN A 73 8.31 10.26 -1.74
N ALA A 74 7.80 9.26 -1.03
CA ALA A 74 7.68 9.29 0.42
C ALA A 74 8.89 8.68 1.14
N LYS A 75 9.87 8.17 0.38
CA LYS A 75 11.10 7.54 0.92
C LYS A 75 10.81 6.34 1.80
N LEU A 76 9.83 5.53 1.38
CA LEU A 76 9.50 4.29 2.08
C LEU A 76 10.62 3.26 1.92
N GLY A 77 10.62 2.25 2.77
CA GLY A 77 11.67 1.24 2.77
C GLY A 77 11.57 0.22 1.65
N LEU A 78 10.37 -0.08 1.16
CA LEU A 78 10.17 -1.15 0.19
C LEU A 78 8.92 -0.92 -0.66
N ALA A 79 9.01 -1.26 -1.94
CA ALA A 79 7.86 -1.29 -2.84
C ALA A 79 7.74 -2.67 -3.48
N ILE A 80 6.59 -3.29 -3.31
CA ILE A 80 6.27 -4.61 -3.86
C ILE A 80 5.14 -4.45 -4.87
N GLY A 81 5.44 -4.71 -6.14
CA GLY A 81 4.42 -4.72 -7.19
C GLY A 81 3.81 -6.11 -7.34
N VAL A 82 2.50 -6.18 -7.55
CA VAL A 82 1.79 -7.43 -7.79
C VAL A 82 1.20 -7.44 -9.20
N LEU A 83 1.27 -8.59 -9.87
CA LEU A 83 0.81 -8.75 -11.24
C LEU A 83 -0.66 -9.19 -11.33
N SER A 84 -1.33 -9.35 -10.20
CA SER A 84 -2.75 -9.72 -10.17
C SER A 84 -3.69 -8.57 -10.54
N GLY A 85 -3.16 -7.35 -10.66
CA GLY A 85 -3.92 -6.19 -11.14
C GLY A 85 -3.79 -6.00 -12.64
N ILE A 86 -3.86 -4.74 -13.09
CA ILE A 86 -3.89 -4.38 -14.51
C ILE A 86 -2.51 -4.11 -15.12
N ALA A 87 -1.51 -3.78 -14.32
CA ALA A 87 -0.19 -3.45 -14.83
C ALA A 87 0.62 -4.71 -15.18
N LYS A 88 1.44 -4.59 -16.20
CA LYS A 88 2.41 -5.62 -16.57
C LYS A 88 3.70 -5.38 -15.81
N LYS A 89 4.54 -6.43 -15.70
CA LYS A 89 5.83 -6.34 -15.02
C LYS A 89 6.68 -5.15 -15.52
N GLU A 90 6.69 -4.92 -16.83
CA GLU A 90 7.47 -3.85 -17.46
C GLU A 90 6.98 -2.45 -17.06
N GLU A 91 5.74 -2.33 -16.61
CA GLU A 91 5.16 -1.06 -16.18
C GLU A 91 5.47 -0.73 -14.71
N LEU A 92 5.85 -1.73 -13.90
CA LEU A 92 6.15 -1.57 -12.47
C LEU A 92 7.63 -1.25 -12.24
N VAL A 93 8.13 -0.22 -12.96
CA VAL A 93 9.56 0.10 -13.03
C VAL A 93 10.17 0.59 -11.71
N ASP A 94 9.36 1.15 -10.82
CA ASP A 94 9.83 1.67 -9.54
C ASP A 94 9.70 0.65 -8.39
N ALA A 95 9.26 -0.58 -8.68
CA ALA A 95 9.15 -1.63 -7.67
C ALA A 95 10.52 -2.21 -7.31
N ASP A 96 10.72 -2.51 -6.02
CA ASP A 96 11.90 -3.26 -5.56
C ASP A 96 11.72 -4.76 -5.84
N TYR A 97 10.50 -5.25 -5.73
CA TYR A 97 10.11 -6.63 -6.04
C TYR A 97 8.83 -6.64 -6.85
N VAL A 98 8.75 -7.57 -7.80
CA VAL A 98 7.51 -7.82 -8.54
C VAL A 98 7.15 -9.29 -8.35
N ILE A 99 5.96 -9.54 -7.82
CA ILE A 99 5.44 -10.87 -7.54
C ILE A 99 4.10 -11.08 -8.22
N GLU A 100 3.68 -12.32 -8.41
CA GLU A 100 2.44 -12.59 -9.12
C GLU A 100 1.19 -12.20 -8.33
N THR A 101 1.17 -12.51 -7.04
CA THR A 101 0.03 -12.20 -6.18
C THR A 101 0.49 -11.78 -4.79
N ALA A 102 -0.42 -11.14 -4.04
CA ALA A 102 -0.17 -10.73 -2.66
C ALA A 102 0.11 -11.91 -1.70
N VAL A 103 -0.21 -13.14 -2.11
CA VAL A 103 0.08 -14.34 -1.32
C VAL A 103 1.57 -14.49 -1.03
N SER A 104 2.42 -14.02 -1.93
CA SER A 104 3.88 -14.10 -1.78
C SER A 104 4.49 -12.94 -0.99
N VAL A 105 3.70 -11.96 -0.55
CA VAL A 105 4.21 -10.82 0.24
C VAL A 105 4.96 -11.26 1.51
N PRO A 106 4.45 -12.22 2.31
CA PRO A 106 5.18 -12.63 3.52
C PRO A 106 6.61 -13.11 3.25
N GLU A 107 6.86 -13.78 2.13
CA GLU A 107 8.20 -14.25 1.77
C GLU A 107 9.14 -13.10 1.49
N VAL A 108 8.66 -12.07 0.78
CA VAL A 108 9.45 -10.88 0.50
C VAL A 108 9.78 -10.14 1.80
N LEU A 109 8.81 -10.03 2.71
CA LEU A 109 9.01 -9.36 3.99
C LEU A 109 10.02 -10.07 4.88
N LYS A 110 10.08 -11.40 4.84
CA LYS A 110 11.10 -12.16 5.59
C LYS A 110 12.52 -11.80 5.15
N LYS A 111 12.71 -11.49 3.87
CA LYS A 111 14.00 -11.07 3.33
C LYS A 111 14.32 -9.61 3.64
N ASN A 112 13.32 -8.85 4.08
CA ASN A 112 13.42 -7.41 4.32
C ASN A 112 12.83 -7.07 5.70
N ALA A 113 13.31 -7.73 6.74
CA ALA A 113 12.76 -7.63 8.10
C ALA A 113 12.69 -6.20 8.67
N HIS A 114 13.48 -5.28 8.13
CA HIS A 114 13.50 -3.88 8.57
C HIS A 114 12.21 -3.10 8.24
N VAL A 115 11.35 -3.62 7.34
CA VAL A 115 10.07 -2.98 6.98
C VAL A 115 8.86 -3.62 7.66
N MET A 116 9.07 -4.42 8.70
CA MET A 116 7.98 -5.16 9.36
C MET A 116 6.97 -4.33 10.14
N PRO A 117 7.26 -3.14 10.69
CA PRO A 117 6.29 -2.46 11.55
C PRO A 117 4.99 -2.06 10.85
N PHE A 118 5.01 -1.76 9.56
CA PHE A 118 3.79 -1.33 8.88
C PHE A 118 3.82 -1.64 7.39
N ILE A 119 2.71 -2.15 6.86
CA ILE A 119 2.53 -2.46 5.45
C ILE A 119 1.30 -1.70 4.94
N ILE A 120 1.45 -1.03 3.79
CA ILE A 120 0.36 -0.35 3.12
C ILE A 120 0.00 -1.16 1.88
N ALA A 121 -1.26 -1.50 1.75
CA ALA A 121 -1.74 -2.25 0.60
C ALA A 121 -2.88 -1.50 -0.08
N LYS A 122 -2.98 -1.68 -1.38
CA LYS A 122 -4.10 -1.18 -2.16
C LYS A 122 -5.22 -2.21 -2.15
N ILE A 123 -6.46 -1.73 -2.17
CA ILE A 123 -7.61 -2.62 -2.35
C ILE A 123 -7.75 -2.94 -3.84
N TRP A 124 -7.86 -4.22 -4.14
CA TRP A 124 -8.19 -4.69 -5.48
C TRP A 124 -9.67 -5.01 -5.56
N LYS A 125 -10.26 -4.57 -6.63
CA LYS A 125 -11.64 -4.92 -6.97
C LYS A 125 -11.66 -5.96 -8.08
#